data_91904c37c59a0784056c6eec71515552
#
_entry.id   91904c37c59a0784056c6eec71515552
#
_cell.length_a   1.000
_cell.length_b   1.000
_cell.length_c   1.000
_cell.angle_alpha   90.00
_cell.angle_beta   90.00
_cell.angle_gamma   90.00
#
_symmetry.space_group_name_H-M   'P 1'
#
loop_
_entity.id
_entity.type
_entity.pdbx_description
1 polymer ?
#
loop_
_entity_poly.entity_id
_entity_poly.type
_entity_poly.pdbx_seq_one_letter_code
_entity_poly.pdbx_strand_id
1 'polypeptide(L)'
;MSIDETDEPRPTRKLSVEVENFRRHHSGSLIGFLTVFLPQLHLRIREITVHEKNGQRWVGLPGRPQINKDGSVRRDDQTGKVIYTNIIELTDRATRDAFSKRTIASLVAAFPEAFDGEEAAS
;
A
#
# COMPACT_ATOMS: atom_id res chain seq x y z
N MET A 1 -2.66 -28.22 -24.65
CA MET A 1 -2.67 -27.59 -24.12
C MET A 1 -2.67 -26.88 -23.91
N SER A 2 -2.83 -26.85 -24.02
CA SER A 2 -2.91 -26.07 -23.52
C SER A 2 -3.20 -25.27 -23.27
N ILE A 3 -3.21 -25.18 -23.36
CA ILE A 3 -3.33 -24.32 -22.95
C ILE A 3 -3.93 -23.87 -22.49
N ASP A 4 -4.06 -24.15 -22.35
CA ASP A 4 -4.66 -23.65 -21.67
C ASP A 4 -5.12 -23.46 -20.96
N GLU A 5 -5.00 -24.07 -20.97
CA GLU A 5 -5.27 -23.86 -20.08
C GLU A 5 -5.32 -23.29 -19.45
N THR A 6 -5.11 -23.35 -19.62
CA THR A 6 -5.02 -22.65 -18.86
C THR A 6 -5.04 -21.92 -18.41
N ASP A 7 -4.81 -21.89 -18.41
CA ASP A 7 -4.70 -20.93 -17.85
C ASP A 7 -5.41 -20.25 -17.40
N GLU A 8 -6.18 -20.28 -17.33
CA GLU A 8 -6.87 -19.57 -16.82
C GLU A 8 -7.19 -19.44 -15.81
N PRO A 9 -7.37 -19.84 -15.51
CA PRO A 9 -7.81 -19.35 -14.40
C PRO A 9 -6.92 -18.97 -13.60
N ARG A 10 -6.40 -18.68 -14.05
CA ARG A 10 -5.67 -18.04 -13.49
C ARG A 10 -6.16 -17.22 -12.54
N PRO A 11 -7.25 -16.83 -12.53
CA PRO A 11 -7.69 -15.93 -11.55
C PRO A 11 -7.65 -16.58 -10.25
N THR A 12 -7.70 -17.82 -10.27
CA THR A 12 -7.62 -18.46 -9.03
C THR A 12 -6.25 -18.38 -8.50
N ARG A 13 -5.29 -17.95 -9.36
CA ARG A 13 -4.01 -17.80 -8.92
C ARG A 13 -3.91 -16.56 -8.16
N LYS A 14 -4.23 -16.54 -6.93
CA LYS A 14 -4.18 -15.37 -6.13
C LYS A 14 -2.78 -15.01 -5.75
N LEU A 15 -2.49 -13.74 -5.77
CA LEU A 15 -1.23 -13.25 -5.31
C LEU A 15 -1.26 -13.19 -3.80
N SER A 16 -0.37 -13.87 -3.13
CA SER A 16 -0.30 -13.81 -1.68
C SER A 16 0.45 -12.56 -1.27
N VAL A 17 -0.01 -11.93 -0.21
CA VAL A 17 0.64 -10.75 0.33
C VAL A 17 0.89 -11.00 1.81
N GLU A 18 2.14 -10.93 2.22
CA GLU A 18 2.50 -11.13 3.62
C GLU A 18 3.05 -9.83 4.19
N VAL A 19 2.46 -9.34 5.26
CA VAL A 19 2.94 -8.14 5.92
C VAL A 19 4.03 -8.55 6.90
N GLU A 20 5.22 -7.98 6.75
CA GLU A 20 6.35 -8.37 7.57
C GLU A 20 6.59 -7.48 8.77
N ASN A 21 6.21 -6.21 8.67
CA ASN A 21 6.34 -5.32 9.81
C ASN A 21 5.36 -4.18 9.64
N PHE A 22 5.17 -3.42 10.71
CA PHE A 22 4.29 -2.28 10.66
C PHE A 22 4.86 -1.26 11.64
N ARG A 23 5.02 -0.03 11.18
CA ARG A 23 5.58 1.03 11.98
C ARG A 23 4.53 2.13 12.03
N ARG A 24 3.99 2.40 13.18
CA ARG A 24 2.94 3.39 13.31
C ARG A 24 3.46 4.80 13.14
N HIS A 25 2.75 5.60 12.39
CA HIS A 25 3.10 7.00 12.22
C HIS A 25 1.82 7.72 11.78
N HIS A 26 1.10 8.28 12.72
CA HIS A 26 -0.20 8.88 12.43
C HIS A 26 -0.07 10.31 11.94
N SER A 27 -0.69 10.62 10.81
CA SER A 27 -0.70 11.95 10.26
C SER A 27 -1.84 12.02 9.25
N GLY A 28 -2.90 12.74 9.56
CA GLY A 28 -4.06 12.81 8.69
C GLY A 28 -4.66 11.42 8.52
N SER A 29 -4.82 10.95 7.31
CA SER A 29 -5.34 9.62 7.08
C SER A 29 -4.25 8.56 7.23
N LEU A 30 -2.99 8.97 7.25
CA LEU A 30 -1.89 8.04 7.36
C LEU A 30 -1.85 7.40 8.74
N ILE A 31 -1.78 6.08 8.80
CA ILE A 31 -1.71 5.34 10.05
C ILE A 31 -0.29 4.86 10.29
N GLY A 32 0.43 4.53 9.22
CA GLY A 32 1.79 4.06 9.38
C GLY A 32 2.36 3.51 8.09
N PHE A 33 3.46 2.78 8.23
CA PHE A 33 4.17 2.20 7.10
C PHE A 33 4.39 0.73 7.33
N LEU A 34 4.41 -0.04 6.25
CA LEU A 34 4.68 -1.46 6.39
C LEU A 34 5.50 -1.97 5.22
N THR A 35 5.95 -3.19 5.34
CA THR A 35 6.67 -3.89 4.28
C THR A 35 5.86 -5.12 3.95
N VAL A 36 5.72 -5.42 2.66
CA VAL A 36 5.06 -6.64 2.23
C VAL A 36 6.05 -7.52 1.50
N PHE A 37 5.78 -8.81 1.54
CA PHE A 37 6.52 -9.79 0.77
C PHE A 37 5.50 -10.50 -0.11
N LEU A 38 5.85 -10.64 -1.39
CA LEU A 38 5.00 -11.29 -2.37
C LEU A 38 5.74 -12.56 -2.79
N PRO A 39 5.44 -13.69 -2.14
CA PRO A 39 6.21 -14.91 -2.37
C PRO A 39 6.28 -15.37 -3.82
N GLN A 40 5.18 -15.25 -4.55
CA GLN A 40 5.14 -15.71 -5.93
C GLN A 40 6.12 -14.96 -6.82
N LEU A 41 6.46 -13.73 -6.44
CA LEU A 41 7.37 -12.92 -7.22
C LEU A 41 8.73 -12.79 -6.57
N HIS A 42 8.93 -13.39 -5.40
CA HIS A 42 10.15 -13.24 -4.64
C HIS A 42 10.46 -11.74 -4.49
N LEU A 43 9.42 -10.96 -4.19
CA LEU A 43 9.53 -9.51 -4.18
C LEU A 43 9.13 -8.94 -2.83
N ARG A 44 9.95 -8.05 -2.30
CA ARG A 44 9.63 -7.35 -1.06
C ARG A 44 9.52 -5.88 -1.40
N ILE A 45 8.46 -5.25 -0.93
CA ILE A 45 8.25 -3.82 -1.14
C ILE A 45 8.18 -3.14 0.21
N ARG A 46 9.08 -2.18 0.44
CA ARG A 46 9.14 -1.44 1.68
C ARG A 46 8.43 -0.11 1.55
N GLU A 47 8.15 0.51 2.68
CA GLU A 47 7.55 1.84 2.74
C GLU A 47 6.19 1.95 2.07
N ILE A 48 5.37 0.94 2.28
CA ILE A 48 4.00 1.00 1.84
C ILE A 48 3.23 1.76 2.90
N THR A 49 2.45 2.74 2.50
CA THR A 49 1.69 3.56 3.44
C THR A 49 0.34 2.92 3.72
N VAL A 50 -0.13 3.07 4.96
CA VAL A 50 -1.41 2.53 5.38
C VAL A 50 -2.27 3.70 5.79
N HIS A 51 -3.50 3.75 5.31
CA HIS A 51 -4.40 4.86 5.55
C HIS A 51 -5.76 4.40 6.04
N GLU A 52 -6.40 5.27 6.82
CA GLU A 52 -7.77 5.02 7.25
C GLU A 52 -8.47 6.37 7.34
N LYS A 53 -9.68 6.44 6.80
CA LYS A 53 -10.45 7.65 6.90
C LYS A 53 -11.92 7.28 6.73
N ASN A 54 -12.77 7.74 7.64
CA ASN A 54 -14.21 7.49 7.59
C ASN A 54 -14.56 6.02 7.41
N GLY A 55 -13.84 5.17 8.13
CA GLY A 55 -14.11 3.75 8.09
C GLY A 55 -13.51 2.99 6.92
N GLN A 56 -12.90 3.71 5.99
CA GLN A 56 -12.27 3.07 4.86
C GLN A 56 -10.79 2.93 5.09
N ARG A 57 -10.23 1.82 4.65
CA ARG A 57 -8.82 1.52 4.83
C ARG A 57 -8.20 1.16 3.49
N TRP A 58 -7.02 1.68 3.24
CA TRP A 58 -6.34 1.37 2.00
C TRP A 58 -4.83 1.51 2.17
N VAL A 59 -4.06 1.06 1.17
CA VAL A 59 -2.61 1.21 1.21
C VAL A 59 -2.16 1.95 -0.04
N GLY A 60 -0.99 2.57 0.06
CA GLY A 60 -0.37 3.26 -1.06
C GLY A 60 1.01 2.69 -1.30
N LEU A 61 1.41 2.62 -2.55
CA LEU A 61 2.74 2.14 -2.89
C LEU A 61 3.75 3.28 -2.76
N PRO A 62 5.03 2.97 -2.57
CA PRO A 62 6.03 4.01 -2.36
C PRO A 62 6.20 4.90 -3.57
N GLY A 63 6.48 6.16 -3.31
CA GLY A 63 6.74 7.14 -4.32
C GLY A 63 7.84 8.09 -3.84
N ARG A 64 8.20 9.01 -4.67
CA ARG A 64 9.25 9.95 -4.37
C ARG A 64 8.69 11.36 -4.54
N PRO A 65 8.95 12.29 -3.62
CA PRO A 65 8.48 13.65 -3.79
C PRO A 65 9.15 14.27 -5.01
N GLN A 66 8.40 15.06 -5.75
CA GLN A 66 8.97 15.79 -6.88
C GLN A 66 9.70 17.02 -6.32
N ILE A 67 10.83 17.33 -6.92
CA ILE A 67 11.68 18.40 -6.44
C ILE A 67 11.75 19.51 -7.48
N ASN A 68 11.59 20.75 -7.05
CA ASN A 68 11.69 21.91 -7.92
C ASN A 68 13.16 22.18 -8.22
N LYS A 69 13.43 23.05 -9.19
CA LYS A 69 14.79 23.36 -9.55
C LYS A 69 15.59 23.95 -8.40
N ASP A 70 14.93 24.63 -7.49
CA ASP A 70 15.62 25.25 -6.36
C ASP A 70 15.84 24.28 -5.20
N GLY A 71 15.47 23.00 -5.38
CA GLY A 71 15.67 22.01 -4.34
C GLY A 71 14.51 21.82 -3.38
N SER A 72 13.50 22.66 -3.47
CA SER A 72 12.35 22.55 -2.58
C SER A 72 11.40 21.49 -3.10
N VAL A 73 10.56 20.97 -2.21
CA VAL A 73 9.57 19.95 -2.56
C VAL A 73 8.43 20.62 -3.32
N ARG A 74 8.01 20.00 -4.41
CA ARG A 74 6.93 20.54 -5.21
C ARG A 74 5.59 20.25 -4.56
N ARG A 75 4.73 21.25 -4.50
CA ARG A 75 3.42 21.12 -3.89
C ARG A 75 2.34 21.56 -4.83
N ASP A 76 1.15 20.97 -4.64
CA ASP A 76 -0.01 21.34 -5.42
C ASP A 76 -0.43 22.76 -5.01
N ASP A 77 -0.67 23.61 -5.98
CA ASP A 77 -1.00 25.01 -5.71
C ASP A 77 -2.30 25.18 -4.95
N GLN A 78 -3.22 24.27 -5.11
CA GLN A 78 -4.52 24.43 -4.49
C GLN A 78 -4.62 23.77 -3.13
N THR A 79 -3.98 22.63 -2.95
CA THR A 79 -4.12 21.87 -1.70
C THR A 79 -2.91 21.96 -0.81
N GLY A 80 -1.77 22.40 -1.35
CA GLY A 80 -0.54 22.45 -0.57
C GLY A 80 0.11 21.11 -0.36
N LYS A 81 -0.48 20.03 -0.89
CA LYS A 81 0.06 18.70 -0.70
C LYS A 81 1.26 18.44 -1.58
N VAL A 82 2.17 17.65 -1.07
CA VAL A 82 3.37 17.26 -1.82
C VAL A 82 2.98 16.42 -3.01
N ILE A 83 3.57 16.71 -4.16
CA ILE A 83 3.33 15.93 -5.37
C ILE A 83 4.40 14.86 -5.46
N TYR A 84 3.98 13.62 -5.69
CA TYR A 84 4.88 12.49 -5.75
C TYR A 84 4.95 11.88 -7.14
N THR A 85 6.09 11.28 -7.43
CA THR A 85 6.24 10.46 -8.62
C THR A 85 6.24 9.03 -8.14
N ASN A 86 5.45 8.18 -8.76
CA ASN A 86 5.38 6.79 -8.37
C ASN A 86 6.70 6.09 -8.70
N ILE A 87 7.20 5.33 -7.76
CA ILE A 87 8.37 4.50 -7.99
C ILE A 87 7.92 3.16 -8.54
N ILE A 88 6.77 2.71 -8.04
CA ILE A 88 6.20 1.45 -8.46
C ILE A 88 4.70 1.65 -8.51
N GLU A 89 4.05 1.08 -9.48
CA GLU A 89 2.61 1.19 -9.52
C GLU A 89 1.98 -0.04 -10.14
N LEU A 90 0.78 -0.35 -9.70
CA LEU A 90 -0.01 -1.41 -10.29
C LEU A 90 -0.93 -0.71 -11.26
N THR A 91 -0.80 -1.02 -12.53
CA THR A 91 -1.45 -0.23 -13.57
C THR A 91 -2.90 -0.59 -13.80
N ASP A 92 -3.35 -1.68 -13.23
CA ASP A 92 -4.72 -2.12 -13.38
C ASP A 92 -5.49 -1.85 -12.10
N ARG A 93 -6.64 -1.20 -12.21
CA ARG A 93 -7.42 -0.81 -11.05
C ARG A 93 -7.86 -2.00 -10.20
N ALA A 94 -8.33 -3.06 -10.84
CA ALA A 94 -8.78 -4.23 -10.10
C ALA A 94 -7.62 -4.85 -9.32
N THR A 95 -6.42 -4.85 -9.90
CA THR A 95 -5.25 -5.37 -9.24
C THR A 95 -4.87 -4.48 -8.06
N ARG A 96 -4.96 -3.16 -8.21
CA ARG A 96 -4.66 -2.25 -7.13
C ARG A 96 -5.61 -2.47 -5.97
N ASP A 97 -6.90 -2.62 -6.26
CA ASP A 97 -7.90 -2.80 -5.21
C ASP A 97 -7.69 -4.12 -4.50
N ALA A 98 -7.38 -5.18 -5.24
CA ALA A 98 -7.13 -6.48 -4.64
C ALA A 98 -5.88 -6.45 -3.78
N PHE A 99 -4.82 -5.79 -4.24
CA PHE A 99 -3.59 -5.68 -3.49
C PHE A 99 -3.86 -4.94 -2.18
N SER A 100 -4.59 -3.83 -2.25
CA SER A 100 -4.90 -3.04 -1.07
C SER A 100 -5.69 -3.87 -0.07
N LYS A 101 -6.73 -4.54 -0.51
CA LYS A 101 -7.54 -5.36 0.37
C LYS A 101 -6.77 -6.48 1.02
N ARG A 102 -5.95 -7.17 0.26
CA ARG A 102 -5.17 -8.27 0.79
C ARG A 102 -4.11 -7.79 1.76
N THR A 103 -3.51 -6.63 1.50
CA THR A 103 -2.52 -6.08 2.39
C THR A 103 -3.17 -5.68 3.72
N ILE A 104 -4.34 -5.04 3.66
CA ILE A 104 -5.03 -4.66 4.89
C ILE A 104 -5.42 -5.92 5.69
N ALA A 105 -5.93 -6.95 5.02
CA ALA A 105 -6.30 -8.18 5.70
C ALA A 105 -5.09 -8.83 6.37
N SER A 106 -3.95 -8.84 5.68
CA SER A 106 -2.75 -9.43 6.20
C SER A 106 -2.23 -8.60 7.38
N LEU A 107 -2.35 -7.28 7.29
CA LEU A 107 -1.91 -6.39 8.35
C LEU A 107 -2.73 -6.66 9.63
N VAL A 108 -4.04 -6.74 9.50
CA VAL A 108 -4.89 -6.96 10.65
C VAL A 108 -4.62 -8.32 11.27
N ALA A 109 -4.34 -9.33 10.44
CA ALA A 109 -4.03 -10.66 10.95
C ALA A 109 -2.70 -10.67 11.70
N ALA A 110 -1.69 -9.99 11.19
CA ALA A 110 -0.37 -9.99 11.81
C ALA A 110 -0.24 -8.98 12.93
N PHE A 111 -0.94 -7.85 12.82
CA PHE A 111 -0.87 -6.78 13.80
C PHE A 111 -2.29 -6.32 14.15
N PRO A 112 -3.00 -7.10 14.97
CA PRO A 112 -4.42 -6.82 15.25
C PRO A 112 -4.72 -5.42 15.75
N GLU A 113 -3.78 -4.77 16.42
CA GLU A 113 -4.04 -3.45 16.91
C GLU A 113 -3.60 -2.35 15.99
N ALA A 114 -3.26 -2.64 14.73
CA ALA A 114 -2.75 -1.62 13.83
C ALA A 114 -3.66 -0.41 13.73
N PHE A 115 -4.97 -0.64 13.69
CA PHE A 115 -5.92 0.45 13.55
C PHE A 115 -6.52 0.91 14.89
N ASP A 116 -6.12 0.29 15.97
CA ASP A 116 -6.63 0.66 17.27
C ASP A 116 -5.73 1.58 18.05
N GLY A 117 -4.50 1.69 17.64
CA GLY A 117 -3.52 2.40 18.40
C GLY A 117 -3.85 3.80 18.74
N GLU A 118 -4.55 4.50 17.84
CA GLU A 118 -4.90 5.81 18.06
C GLU A 118 -5.76 5.96 19.22
N GLU A 119 -6.70 5.09 19.40
CA GLU A 119 -7.52 5.18 20.51
C GLU A 119 -6.80 4.89 21.72
N ALA A 120 -5.91 3.91 21.69
CA ALA A 120 -5.13 3.57 22.84
C ALA A 120 -4.28 4.72 23.25
N ALA A 121 -3.85 5.49 22.32
CA ALA A 121 -3.00 6.60 22.61
C ALA A 121 -3.77 7.74 23.22
N SER A 122 -5.02 7.79 23.00
CA SER A 122 -5.80 8.87 23.57
C SER A 122 -6.31 8.50 24.93
#